data_3dc62de31f5d9a0aadd2c8314f0c3a18
#
_entry.id   3dc62de31f5d9a0aadd2c8314f0c3a18
#
_cell.length_a   1.000
_cell.length_b   1.000
_cell.length_c   1.000
_cell.angle_alpha   90.00
_cell.angle_beta   90.00
_cell.angle_gamma   90.00
#
_symmetry.space_group_name_H-M   'P 1'
#
loop_
_entity.id
_entity.type
_entity.pdbx_description
1 polymer ?
#
loop_
_entity_poly.entity_id
_entity_poly.type
_entity_poly.pdbx_seq_one_letter_code
_entity_poly.pdbx_strand_id
1 'polypeptide(L)'
;MPLIRTPRTLPRVLSPGEVDALAGALRTHRDRAMVAAMLLGGLRRCEVLGLRLEDVNTGERRLFLAEGKGGRQRVVPVSGRFFASLGAYLEHERPATAATTRVFVVLKGARRGAPLSASGVDEIFDGARARAGLVRATCHQLRHTCFTRLREAGMALEAIQAQAGHASIDSTRIYLHLANDWLEKEYLRAAEAIEAQAAGPADGAMQ
;
A
#
# COMPACT_ATOMS: atom_id res chain seq x y z
N MET A 1 -0.77 12.41 -39.42
CA MET A 1 -1.14 13.23 -38.26
C MET A 1 -0.33 12.77 -37.03
N PRO A 2 0.50 13.58 -36.38
CA PRO A 2 1.17 13.16 -35.19
C PRO A 2 0.16 13.07 -34.04
N LEU A 3 0.07 11.88 -33.43
CA LEU A 3 -0.69 11.67 -32.19
C LEU A 3 -0.04 12.50 -31.09
N ILE A 4 -0.65 13.61 -30.70
CA ILE A 4 -0.27 14.41 -29.54
C ILE A 4 -0.50 13.52 -28.32
N ARG A 5 0.56 12.89 -27.81
CA ARG A 5 0.53 12.22 -26.51
C ARG A 5 0.41 13.31 -25.45
N THR A 6 -0.76 13.46 -24.86
CA THR A 6 -0.94 14.27 -23.65
C THR A 6 0.10 13.85 -22.62
N PRO A 7 0.85 14.81 -22.01
CA PRO A 7 1.79 14.47 -20.96
C PRO A 7 1.05 13.74 -19.85
N ARG A 8 1.48 12.52 -19.52
CA ARG A 8 0.97 11.80 -18.35
C ARG A 8 1.42 12.57 -17.13
N THR A 9 0.52 13.36 -16.54
CA THR A 9 0.77 13.98 -15.24
C THR A 9 1.05 12.87 -14.23
N LEU A 10 2.13 13.02 -13.46
CA LEU A 10 2.46 12.09 -12.39
C LEU A 10 1.27 11.99 -11.42
N PRO A 11 0.90 10.80 -11.00
CA PRO A 11 -0.19 10.64 -10.03
C PRO A 11 0.19 11.39 -8.74
N ARG A 12 -0.71 12.23 -8.25
CA ARG A 12 -0.51 12.96 -7.01
C ARG A 12 -0.37 11.99 -5.83
N VAL A 13 0.69 12.15 -5.07
CA VAL A 13 0.96 11.45 -3.81
C VAL A 13 0.38 12.29 -2.66
N LEU A 14 -0.17 11.63 -1.64
CA LEU A 14 -0.63 12.31 -0.43
C LEU A 14 0.57 12.65 0.46
N SER A 15 0.62 13.89 0.93
CA SER A 15 1.60 14.33 1.92
C SER A 15 1.41 13.60 3.27
N PRO A 16 2.41 13.57 4.15
CA PRO A 16 2.25 13.02 5.50
C PRO A 16 1.05 13.62 6.25
N GLY A 17 0.90 14.93 6.23
CA GLY A 17 -0.22 15.62 6.90
C GLY A 17 -1.60 15.26 6.30
N GLU A 18 -1.70 15.08 4.97
CA GLU A 18 -2.95 14.61 4.34
C GLU A 18 -3.28 13.16 4.73
N VAL A 19 -2.27 12.30 4.88
CA VAL A 19 -2.47 10.93 5.35
C VAL A 19 -2.95 10.92 6.80
N ASP A 20 -2.35 11.73 7.67
CA ASP A 20 -2.74 11.83 9.09
C ASP A 20 -4.15 12.41 9.24
N ALA A 21 -4.49 13.46 8.48
CA ALA A 21 -5.81 14.04 8.44
C ALA A 21 -6.88 13.01 7.99
N LEU A 22 -6.57 12.26 6.92
CA LEU A 22 -7.47 11.20 6.44
C LEU A 22 -7.64 10.10 7.50
N ALA A 23 -6.55 9.62 8.10
CA ALA A 23 -6.57 8.58 9.12
C ALA A 23 -7.38 9.00 10.36
N GLY A 24 -7.21 10.25 10.82
CA GLY A 24 -7.97 10.82 11.92
C GLY A 24 -9.47 10.99 11.63
N ALA A 25 -9.82 11.14 10.35
CA ALA A 25 -11.21 11.29 9.90
C ALA A 25 -11.96 9.94 9.74
N LEU A 26 -11.28 8.80 9.81
CA LEU A 26 -11.89 7.47 9.74
C LEU A 26 -12.60 7.12 11.05
N ARG A 27 -13.86 6.70 10.96
CA ARG A 27 -14.72 6.51 12.13
C ARG A 27 -14.69 5.10 12.72
N THR A 28 -14.38 4.09 11.89
CA THR A 28 -14.44 2.68 12.30
C THR A 28 -13.10 2.00 12.16
N HIS A 29 -12.87 0.94 12.92
CA HIS A 29 -11.69 0.08 12.76
C HIS A 29 -11.67 -0.58 11.39
N ARG A 30 -12.86 -0.94 10.84
CA ARG A 30 -12.99 -1.43 9.46
C ARG A 30 -12.37 -0.45 8.45
N ASP A 31 -12.76 0.82 8.53
CA ASP A 31 -12.34 1.84 7.58
C ASP A 31 -10.83 2.10 7.70
N ARG A 32 -10.31 2.10 8.93
CA ARG A 32 -8.86 2.19 9.20
C ARG A 32 -8.09 1.01 8.63
N ALA A 33 -8.59 -0.22 8.80
CA ALA A 33 -7.97 -1.41 8.25
C ALA A 33 -7.96 -1.40 6.70
N MET A 34 -9.06 -0.96 6.06
CA MET A 34 -9.12 -0.83 4.59
C MET A 34 -8.12 0.20 4.07
N VAL A 35 -8.06 1.38 4.68
CA VAL A 35 -7.10 2.42 4.31
C VAL A 35 -5.67 1.94 4.54
N ALA A 36 -5.40 1.26 5.66
CA ALA A 36 -4.10 0.67 5.95
C ALA A 36 -3.69 -0.40 4.93
N ALA A 37 -4.60 -1.25 4.44
CA ALA A 37 -4.32 -2.21 3.39
C ALA A 37 -3.84 -1.54 2.09
N MET A 38 -4.46 -0.42 1.71
CA MET A 38 -4.09 0.34 0.51
C MET A 38 -2.81 1.15 0.71
N LEU A 39 -2.64 1.79 1.88
CA LEU A 39 -1.54 2.71 2.16
C LEU A 39 -0.24 2.00 2.55
N LEU A 40 -0.33 0.87 3.26
CA LEU A 40 0.82 0.12 3.78
C LEU A 40 1.12 -1.15 2.97
N GLY A 41 0.12 -1.75 2.34
CA GLY A 41 0.26 -2.94 1.50
C GLY A 41 0.21 -2.63 -0.01
N GLY A 42 -0.26 -1.44 -0.38
CA GLY A 42 -0.43 -1.06 -1.77
C GLY A 42 -1.53 -1.83 -2.49
N LEU A 43 -2.54 -2.35 -1.77
CA LEU A 43 -3.63 -3.12 -2.36
C LEU A 43 -4.53 -2.23 -3.22
N ARG A 44 -5.05 -2.81 -4.30
CA ARG A 44 -6.12 -2.19 -5.10
C ARG A 44 -7.45 -2.30 -4.35
N ARG A 45 -8.40 -1.39 -4.64
CA ARG A 45 -9.76 -1.45 -4.07
C ARG A 45 -10.42 -2.81 -4.27
N CYS A 46 -10.34 -3.37 -5.47
CA CYS A 46 -10.91 -4.70 -5.74
C CYS A 46 -10.21 -5.82 -4.95
N GLU A 47 -8.90 -5.73 -4.74
CA GLU A 47 -8.15 -6.68 -3.92
C GLU A 47 -8.55 -6.60 -2.44
N VAL A 48 -8.74 -5.37 -1.92
CA VAL A 48 -9.26 -5.16 -0.55
C VAL A 48 -10.65 -5.76 -0.40
N LEU A 49 -11.56 -5.51 -1.34
CA LEU A 49 -12.92 -6.06 -1.33
C LEU A 49 -12.95 -7.57 -1.56
N GLY A 50 -11.97 -8.09 -2.32
CA GLY A 50 -11.81 -9.51 -2.60
C GLY A 50 -11.20 -10.32 -1.46
N LEU A 51 -10.53 -9.66 -0.50
CA LEU A 51 -9.78 -10.33 0.56
C LEU A 51 -10.69 -11.18 1.45
N ARG A 52 -10.28 -12.43 1.71
CA ARG A 52 -10.98 -13.39 2.57
C ARG A 52 -10.23 -13.59 3.89
N LEU A 53 -10.92 -14.08 4.91
CA LEU A 53 -10.30 -14.36 6.21
C LEU A 53 -9.16 -15.38 6.10
N GLU A 54 -9.33 -16.38 5.25
CA GLU A 54 -8.35 -17.44 4.95
C GLU A 54 -7.09 -16.92 4.23
N ASP A 55 -7.18 -15.75 3.57
CA ASP A 55 -6.08 -15.11 2.85
C ASP A 55 -5.14 -14.32 3.78
N VAL A 56 -5.50 -14.20 5.06
CA VAL A 56 -4.78 -13.38 6.03
C VAL A 56 -3.89 -14.25 6.91
N ASN A 57 -2.58 -14.16 6.70
CA ASN A 57 -1.59 -14.79 7.58
C ASN A 57 -1.00 -13.75 8.53
N THR A 58 -1.57 -13.65 9.73
CA THR A 58 -1.15 -12.68 10.74
C THR A 58 0.24 -13.00 11.30
N GLY A 59 0.57 -14.29 11.48
CA GLY A 59 1.85 -14.73 12.02
C GLY A 59 3.03 -14.33 11.15
N GLU A 60 2.90 -14.51 9.84
CA GLU A 60 3.92 -14.15 8.85
C GLU A 60 3.77 -12.72 8.30
N ARG A 61 2.75 -11.99 8.71
CA ARG A 61 2.41 -10.64 8.21
C ARG A 61 2.27 -10.57 6.70
N ARG A 62 1.53 -11.53 6.13
CA ARG A 62 1.33 -11.66 4.68
C ARG A 62 -0.15 -11.76 4.33
N LEU A 63 -0.48 -11.30 3.13
CA LEU A 63 -1.80 -11.46 2.52
C LEU A 63 -1.65 -12.26 1.22
N PHE A 64 -2.50 -13.25 1.03
CA PHE A 64 -2.65 -13.93 -0.25
C PHE A 64 -3.70 -13.21 -1.09
N LEU A 65 -3.33 -12.78 -2.28
CA LEU A 65 -4.22 -12.07 -3.20
C LEU A 65 -4.55 -12.99 -4.38
N ALA A 66 -5.72 -13.65 -4.30
CA ALA A 66 -6.17 -14.63 -5.29
C ALA A 66 -6.61 -13.99 -6.62
N GLU A 67 -7.20 -12.79 -6.56
CA GLU A 67 -7.80 -12.10 -7.70
C GLU A 67 -7.05 -10.79 -8.02
N GLY A 68 -5.87 -10.87 -8.62
CA GLY A 68 -5.18 -9.72 -9.19
C GLY A 68 -5.75 -9.36 -10.57
N LYS A 69 -5.48 -8.12 -11.06
CA LYS A 69 -5.80 -7.73 -12.45
C LYS A 69 -5.07 -8.70 -13.40
N GLY A 70 -5.84 -9.48 -14.18
CA GLY A 70 -5.31 -10.53 -15.06
C GLY A 70 -5.14 -11.91 -14.40
N GLY A 71 -5.81 -12.21 -13.27
CA GLY A 71 -5.85 -13.54 -12.66
C GLY A 71 -4.55 -13.99 -11.98
N ARG A 72 -3.60 -13.11 -11.75
CA ARG A 72 -2.31 -13.47 -11.12
C ARG A 72 -2.43 -13.43 -9.61
N GLN A 73 -2.25 -14.59 -9.01
CA GLN A 73 -2.12 -14.76 -7.57
C GLN A 73 -0.75 -14.25 -7.09
N ARG A 74 -0.72 -13.65 -5.91
CA ARG A 74 0.53 -13.27 -5.26
C ARG A 74 0.39 -13.18 -3.74
N VAL A 75 1.50 -13.35 -3.06
CA VAL A 75 1.62 -13.10 -1.61
C VAL A 75 2.25 -11.72 -1.43
N VAL A 76 1.66 -10.90 -0.55
CA VAL A 76 2.11 -9.52 -0.28
C VAL A 76 2.45 -9.40 1.20
N PRO A 77 3.69 -9.05 1.56
CA PRO A 77 4.01 -8.66 2.92
C PRO A 77 3.37 -7.31 3.24
N VAL A 78 2.89 -7.14 4.45
CA VAL A 78 2.28 -5.89 4.92
C VAL A 78 2.76 -5.56 6.32
N SER A 79 2.86 -4.25 6.62
CA SER A 79 3.28 -3.74 7.93
C SER A 79 2.40 -4.28 9.07
N GLY A 80 3.02 -4.54 10.24
CA GLY A 80 2.31 -4.93 11.46
C GLY A 80 1.20 -3.97 11.88
N ARG A 81 1.31 -2.67 11.53
CA ARG A 81 0.26 -1.66 11.77
C ARG A 81 -1.06 -1.99 11.06
N PHE A 82 -1.00 -2.59 9.87
CA PHE A 82 -2.20 -3.08 9.20
C PHE A 82 -2.85 -4.20 10.01
N PHE A 83 -2.09 -5.20 10.44
CA PHE A 83 -2.62 -6.35 11.19
C PHE A 83 -3.18 -5.94 12.55
N ALA A 84 -2.59 -4.95 13.22
CA ALA A 84 -3.16 -4.37 14.43
C ALA A 84 -4.53 -3.71 14.16
N SER A 85 -4.64 -2.91 13.08
CA SER A 85 -5.92 -2.30 12.69
C SER A 85 -6.95 -3.34 12.27
N LEU A 86 -6.52 -4.39 11.57
CA LEU A 86 -7.38 -5.49 11.16
C LEU A 86 -7.88 -6.28 12.37
N GLY A 87 -7.00 -6.61 13.33
CA GLY A 87 -7.35 -7.29 14.57
C GLY A 87 -8.43 -6.54 15.33
N ALA A 88 -8.25 -5.24 15.55
CA ALA A 88 -9.24 -4.39 16.21
C ALA A 88 -10.59 -4.38 15.47
N TYR A 89 -10.59 -4.38 14.14
CA TYR A 89 -11.82 -4.49 13.37
C TYR A 89 -12.51 -5.85 13.54
N LEU A 90 -11.76 -6.95 13.45
CA LEU A 90 -12.31 -8.32 13.55
C LEU A 90 -12.87 -8.59 14.94
N GLU A 91 -12.23 -8.08 15.99
CA GLU A 91 -12.61 -8.28 17.38
C GLU A 91 -13.81 -7.41 17.79
N HIS A 92 -13.82 -6.13 17.41
CA HIS A 92 -14.78 -5.17 17.98
C HIS A 92 -15.94 -4.79 17.07
N GLU A 93 -15.80 -4.95 15.75
CA GLU A 93 -16.79 -4.40 14.81
C GLU A 93 -17.38 -5.42 13.83
N ARG A 94 -16.58 -6.41 13.39
CA ARG A 94 -17.06 -7.37 12.41
C ARG A 94 -18.13 -8.26 13.04
N PRO A 95 -19.38 -8.32 12.47
CA PRO A 95 -20.42 -9.17 13.02
C PRO A 95 -20.01 -10.65 13.01
N ALA A 96 -20.09 -11.33 14.16
CA ALA A 96 -19.85 -12.77 14.24
C ALA A 96 -20.81 -13.59 13.36
N THR A 97 -22.01 -13.03 13.10
CA THR A 97 -23.05 -13.62 12.25
C THR A 97 -22.90 -13.33 10.77
N ALA A 98 -21.78 -12.72 10.33
CA ALA A 98 -21.55 -12.47 8.92
C ALA A 98 -21.41 -13.78 8.13
N ALA A 99 -22.35 -14.05 7.25
CA ALA A 99 -22.41 -15.28 6.43
C ALA A 99 -21.47 -15.21 5.21
N THR A 100 -20.31 -14.63 5.36
CA THR A 100 -19.32 -14.48 4.29
C THR A 100 -17.91 -14.61 4.83
N THR A 101 -17.01 -15.21 4.03
CA THR A 101 -15.58 -15.25 4.32
C THR A 101 -14.86 -13.94 3.97
N ARG A 102 -15.53 -13.00 3.28
CA ARG A 102 -14.93 -11.69 2.98
C ARG A 102 -14.55 -10.97 4.27
N VAL A 103 -13.33 -10.39 4.30
CA VAL A 103 -12.84 -9.67 5.47
C VAL A 103 -13.73 -8.45 5.75
N PHE A 104 -13.96 -7.62 4.75
CA PHE A 104 -14.66 -6.34 4.92
C PHE A 104 -16.15 -6.46 4.61
N VAL A 105 -16.97 -6.17 5.61
CA VAL A 105 -18.43 -6.29 5.54
C VAL A 105 -19.13 -5.00 5.93
N VAL A 106 -20.41 -4.90 5.59
CA VAL A 106 -21.28 -3.81 5.99
C VAL A 106 -21.54 -3.87 7.51
N LEU A 107 -21.38 -2.76 8.23
CA LEU A 107 -21.48 -2.73 9.70
C LEU A 107 -22.88 -2.35 10.21
N LYS A 108 -23.69 -1.66 9.42
CA LYS A 108 -24.98 -1.09 9.86
C LYS A 108 -26.08 -1.31 8.83
N GLY A 109 -27.33 -1.19 9.27
CA GLY A 109 -28.53 -1.27 8.43
C GLY A 109 -28.92 -2.69 8.03
N ALA A 110 -29.88 -2.80 7.12
CA ALA A 110 -30.47 -4.08 6.69
C ALA A 110 -29.46 -5.05 6.03
N ARG A 111 -28.35 -4.55 5.51
CA ARG A 111 -27.28 -5.34 4.89
C ARG A 111 -26.10 -5.64 5.82
N ARG A 112 -26.25 -5.43 7.13
CA ARG A 112 -25.19 -5.72 8.11
C ARG A 112 -24.68 -7.15 7.96
N GLY A 113 -23.35 -7.32 7.87
CA GLY A 113 -22.69 -8.61 7.66
C GLY A 113 -22.55 -9.04 6.20
N ALA A 114 -23.21 -8.37 5.25
CA ALA A 114 -23.01 -8.63 3.83
C ALA A 114 -21.64 -8.09 3.35
N PRO A 115 -21.05 -8.66 2.27
CA PRO A 115 -19.81 -8.10 1.70
C PRO A 115 -19.95 -6.63 1.37
N LEU A 116 -18.89 -5.85 1.68
CA LEU A 116 -18.85 -4.43 1.34
C LEU A 116 -18.73 -4.27 -0.18
N SER A 117 -19.47 -3.33 -0.74
CA SER A 117 -19.45 -3.02 -2.18
C SER A 117 -18.43 -1.93 -2.52
N ALA A 118 -18.12 -1.78 -3.82
CA ALA A 118 -17.27 -0.71 -4.30
C ALA A 118 -17.86 0.68 -4.02
N SER A 119 -19.18 0.86 -4.19
CA SER A 119 -19.88 2.11 -3.83
C SER A 119 -19.81 2.39 -2.33
N GLY A 120 -19.92 1.35 -1.48
CA GLY A 120 -19.77 1.52 -0.04
C GLY A 120 -18.37 2.00 0.35
N VAL A 121 -17.33 1.55 -0.35
CA VAL A 121 -15.97 2.09 -0.16
C VAL A 121 -15.90 3.55 -0.60
N ASP A 122 -16.47 3.89 -1.76
CA ASP A 122 -16.47 5.28 -2.26
C ASP A 122 -17.19 6.22 -1.26
N GLU A 123 -18.34 5.83 -0.72
CA GLU A 123 -19.07 6.59 0.33
C GLU A 123 -18.24 6.81 1.60
N ILE A 124 -17.51 5.76 2.05
CA ILE A 124 -16.61 5.86 3.21
C ILE A 124 -15.49 6.86 2.95
N PHE A 125 -14.87 6.79 1.75
CA PHE A 125 -13.81 7.71 1.37
C PHE A 125 -14.30 9.14 1.21
N ASP A 126 -15.43 9.35 0.56
CA ASP A 126 -16.02 10.67 0.39
C ASP A 126 -16.36 11.31 1.73
N GLY A 127 -16.93 10.55 2.64
CA GLY A 127 -17.22 11.02 3.99
C GLY A 127 -15.95 11.31 4.80
N ALA A 128 -14.92 10.48 4.72
CA ALA A 128 -13.66 10.70 5.41
C ALA A 128 -12.91 11.91 4.84
N ARG A 129 -12.87 12.03 3.51
CA ARG A 129 -12.27 13.15 2.79
C ARG A 129 -12.91 14.47 3.17
N ALA A 130 -14.25 14.54 3.18
CA ALA A 130 -14.99 15.74 3.58
C ALA A 130 -14.66 16.15 5.02
N ARG A 131 -14.63 15.20 5.97
CA ARG A 131 -14.28 15.48 7.37
C ARG A 131 -12.82 15.92 7.55
N ALA A 132 -11.92 15.39 6.73
CA ALA A 132 -10.50 15.75 6.73
C ALA A 132 -10.21 17.09 6.03
N GLY A 133 -11.20 17.72 5.39
CA GLY A 133 -11.00 18.93 4.59
C GLY A 133 -10.13 18.71 3.33
N LEU A 134 -10.04 17.47 2.82
CA LEU A 134 -9.21 17.13 1.70
C LEU A 134 -9.99 17.26 0.38
N VAL A 135 -9.43 17.99 -0.59
CA VAL A 135 -10.03 18.14 -1.92
C VAL A 135 -9.99 16.81 -2.69
N ARG A 136 -8.92 16.04 -2.52
CA ARG A 136 -8.74 14.73 -3.17
C ARG A 136 -8.03 13.76 -2.24
N ALA A 137 -8.63 12.58 -2.06
CA ALA A 137 -8.02 11.40 -1.50
C ALA A 137 -8.77 10.20 -2.05
N THR A 138 -8.13 9.40 -2.88
CA THR A 138 -8.75 8.23 -3.53
C THR A 138 -8.00 6.96 -3.19
N CYS A 139 -8.64 5.80 -3.32
CA CYS A 139 -8.01 4.50 -3.14
C CYS A 139 -6.73 4.37 -4.01
N HIS A 140 -6.77 4.92 -5.23
CA HIS A 140 -5.64 4.89 -6.14
C HIS A 140 -4.46 5.75 -5.65
N GLN A 141 -4.76 6.93 -5.11
CA GLN A 141 -3.73 7.80 -4.51
C GLN A 141 -3.09 7.17 -3.26
N LEU A 142 -3.85 6.47 -2.41
CA LEU A 142 -3.27 5.73 -1.28
C LEU A 142 -2.26 4.69 -1.75
N ARG A 143 -2.63 3.90 -2.77
CA ARG A 143 -1.72 2.92 -3.36
C ARG A 143 -0.49 3.58 -4.00
N HIS A 144 -0.64 4.69 -4.71
CA HIS A 144 0.50 5.45 -5.23
C HIS A 144 1.39 5.95 -4.11
N THR A 145 0.79 6.51 -3.06
CA THR A 145 1.52 6.97 -1.87
C THR A 145 2.32 5.84 -1.23
N CYS A 146 1.74 4.63 -1.15
CA CYS A 146 2.45 3.44 -0.65
C CYS A 146 3.74 3.19 -1.45
N PHE A 147 3.63 3.03 -2.77
CA PHE A 147 4.79 2.66 -3.59
C PHE A 147 5.82 3.78 -3.72
N THR A 148 5.38 5.04 -3.73
CA THR A 148 6.27 6.19 -3.69
C THR A 148 7.10 6.17 -2.40
N ARG A 149 6.47 6.03 -1.24
CA ARG A 149 7.18 5.96 0.05
C ARG A 149 8.10 4.76 0.18
N LEU A 150 7.68 3.58 -0.33
CA LEU A 150 8.55 2.40 -0.37
C LEU A 150 9.78 2.66 -1.24
N ARG A 151 9.61 3.36 -2.36
CA ARG A 151 10.71 3.72 -3.24
C ARG A 151 11.65 4.75 -2.61
N GLU A 152 11.12 5.80 -1.99
CA GLU A 152 11.86 6.79 -1.24
C GLU A 152 12.64 6.18 -0.06
N ALA A 153 12.09 5.11 0.55
CA ALA A 153 12.75 4.32 1.59
C ALA A 153 13.78 3.30 1.05
N GLY A 154 14.07 3.30 -0.27
CA GLY A 154 15.11 2.47 -0.88
C GLY A 154 14.66 1.10 -1.37
N MET A 155 13.35 0.78 -1.38
CA MET A 155 12.88 -0.51 -1.92
C MET A 155 13.18 -0.61 -3.41
N ALA A 156 13.78 -1.73 -3.84
CA ALA A 156 14.12 -1.99 -5.24
C ALA A 156 12.87 -1.94 -6.14
N LEU A 157 13.05 -1.49 -7.38
CA LEU A 157 11.93 -1.31 -8.32
C LEU A 157 11.25 -2.64 -8.66
N GLU A 158 12.03 -3.71 -8.77
CA GLU A 158 11.57 -5.07 -9.03
C GLU A 158 10.71 -5.59 -7.86
N ALA A 159 11.12 -5.28 -6.63
CA ALA A 159 10.35 -5.63 -5.44
C ALA A 159 9.02 -4.85 -5.38
N ILE A 160 9.03 -3.56 -5.74
CA ILE A 160 7.81 -2.75 -5.90
C ILE A 160 6.91 -3.33 -7.00
N GLN A 161 7.48 -3.76 -8.12
CA GLN A 161 6.74 -4.40 -9.21
C GLN A 161 6.06 -5.69 -8.75
N ALA A 162 6.77 -6.54 -8.02
CA ALA A 162 6.24 -7.77 -7.44
C ALA A 162 5.12 -7.46 -6.42
N GLN A 163 5.36 -6.55 -5.49
CA GLN A 163 4.37 -6.08 -4.51
C GLN A 163 3.11 -5.54 -5.19
N ALA A 164 3.29 -4.72 -6.22
CA ALA A 164 2.20 -4.11 -6.96
C ALA A 164 1.42 -5.10 -7.84
N GLY A 165 2.00 -6.24 -8.19
CA GLY A 165 1.43 -7.17 -9.16
C GLY A 165 1.26 -6.51 -10.53
N HIS A 166 2.29 -5.79 -11.00
CA HIS A 166 2.30 -5.20 -12.34
C HIS A 166 2.78 -6.24 -13.35
N ALA A 167 2.00 -6.44 -14.41
CA ALA A 167 2.34 -7.35 -15.50
C ALA A 167 3.49 -6.80 -16.38
N SER A 168 3.69 -5.47 -16.38
CA SER A 168 4.70 -4.76 -17.14
C SER A 168 5.47 -3.80 -16.26
N ILE A 169 6.78 -3.70 -16.52
CA ILE A 169 7.67 -2.74 -15.87
C ILE A 169 7.26 -1.28 -16.15
N ASP A 170 6.59 -1.02 -17.29
CA ASP A 170 6.13 0.32 -17.65
C ASP A 170 5.18 0.92 -16.62
N SER A 171 4.36 0.09 -15.96
CA SER A 171 3.49 0.53 -14.86
C SER A 171 4.27 0.91 -13.61
N THR A 172 5.50 0.43 -13.48
CA THR A 172 6.37 0.69 -12.34
C THR A 172 7.33 1.85 -12.65
N ARG A 173 7.58 2.14 -13.94
CA ARG A 173 8.43 3.26 -14.40
C ARG A 173 7.98 4.63 -13.94
N ILE A 174 6.71 4.82 -13.59
CA ILE A 174 6.22 6.07 -12.99
C ILE A 174 6.97 6.43 -11.69
N TYR A 175 7.57 5.45 -11.02
CA TYR A 175 8.37 5.65 -9.81
C TYR A 175 9.87 5.91 -10.11
N LEU A 176 10.29 5.84 -11.37
CA LEU A 176 11.67 6.15 -11.77
C LEU A 176 12.02 7.63 -11.65
N HIS A 177 11.03 8.53 -11.70
CA HIS A 177 11.27 9.97 -11.52
C HIS A 177 11.75 10.32 -10.11
N LEU A 178 11.50 9.46 -9.13
CA LEU A 178 12.04 9.54 -7.78
C LEU A 178 13.49 9.02 -7.72
N ALA A 179 14.01 8.57 -8.86
CA ALA A 179 15.25 7.81 -8.93
C ALA A 179 16.51 8.66 -8.99
N ASN A 180 16.45 9.95 -9.34
CA ASN A 180 17.68 10.75 -9.48
C ASN A 180 18.39 10.90 -8.15
N ASP A 181 17.70 11.39 -7.12
CA ASP A 181 18.25 11.51 -5.76
C ASP A 181 18.57 10.13 -5.14
N TRP A 182 17.77 9.12 -5.49
CA TRP A 182 18.01 7.77 -5.04
C TRP A 182 19.21 7.13 -5.73
N LEU A 183 19.36 7.29 -7.05
CA LEU A 183 20.51 6.76 -7.78
C LEU A 183 21.83 7.34 -7.24
N GLU A 184 21.85 8.63 -6.96
CA GLU A 184 23.01 9.28 -6.36
C GLU A 184 23.32 8.72 -4.97
N LYS A 185 22.31 8.57 -4.10
CA LYS A 185 22.47 7.98 -2.77
C LYS A 185 22.93 6.53 -2.81
N GLU A 186 22.35 5.71 -3.69
CA GLU A 186 22.74 4.30 -3.84
C GLU A 186 24.14 4.16 -4.42
N TYR A 187 24.50 5.02 -5.40
CA TYR A 187 25.85 5.05 -5.94
C TYR A 187 26.88 5.40 -4.87
N LEU A 188 26.65 6.49 -4.13
CA LEU A 188 27.55 6.92 -3.06
C LEU A 188 27.68 5.85 -1.98
N ARG A 189 26.58 5.24 -1.55
CA ARG A 189 26.59 4.15 -0.57
C ARG A 189 27.36 2.92 -1.07
N ALA A 190 27.20 2.55 -2.35
CA ALA A 190 27.94 1.44 -2.94
C ALA A 190 29.41 1.78 -3.09
N ALA A 191 29.74 3.00 -3.52
CA ALA A 191 31.11 3.47 -3.65
C ALA A 191 31.84 3.47 -2.30
N GLU A 192 31.22 4.03 -1.25
CA GLU A 192 31.75 4.01 0.12
C GLU A 192 31.99 2.57 0.63
N ALA A 193 31.08 1.64 0.34
CA ALA A 193 31.24 0.24 0.72
C ALA A 193 32.43 -0.44 -0.01
N ILE A 194 32.62 -0.11 -1.29
CA ILE A 194 33.76 -0.61 -2.09
C ILE A 194 35.07 -0.02 -1.57
N GLU A 195 35.10 1.27 -1.28
CA GLU A 195 36.29 1.95 -0.74
C GLU A 195 36.67 1.41 0.64
N ALA A 196 35.68 1.16 1.52
CA ALA A 196 35.91 0.56 2.83
C ALA A 196 36.45 -0.87 2.73
N GLN A 197 36.02 -1.67 1.73
CA GLN A 197 36.58 -3.00 1.47
C GLN A 197 38.01 -2.94 0.91
N ALA A 198 38.31 -1.92 0.08
CA ALA A 198 39.65 -1.73 -0.50
C ALA A 198 40.67 -1.20 0.52
N ALA A 199 40.20 -0.50 1.56
CA ALA A 199 41.04 0.06 2.61
C ALA A 199 41.50 -0.95 3.66
N GLY A 200 41.23 -2.25 3.54
CA GLY A 200 41.70 -3.40 4.34
C GLY A 200 42.14 -3.10 5.78
N PRO A 201 42.16 -4.01 6.73
CA PRO A 201 42.70 -3.71 8.04
C PRO A 201 44.16 -3.26 7.89
N ALA A 202 44.43 -2.02 8.27
CA ALA A 202 45.83 -1.54 8.34
C ALA A 202 46.63 -2.53 9.16
N ASP A 203 47.64 -3.12 8.53
CA ASP A 203 48.62 -4.01 9.16
C ASP A 203 49.14 -3.39 10.45
N GLY A 204 48.61 -3.86 11.55
CA GLY A 204 49.10 -3.58 12.89
C GLY A 204 49.88 -4.80 13.38
N ALA A 205 51.08 -5.02 12.85
CA ALA A 205 52.01 -5.89 13.51
C ALA A 205 53.43 -5.59 13.07
N MET A 206 54.07 -4.73 13.79
CA MET A 206 55.49 -4.85 14.01
C MET A 206 55.80 -4.43 15.43
N GLN A 207 55.86 -5.37 16.31
CA GLN A 207 56.89 -5.48 17.35
C GLN A 207 57.05 -6.94 17.72
#